data_49a70ef11bf2764180bbb10934b83a13
#
_entry.id   49a70ef11bf2764180bbb10934b83a13
#
_cell.length_a   1.000
_cell.length_b   1.000
_cell.length_c   1.000
_cell.angle_alpha   90.00
_cell.angle_beta   90.00
_cell.angle_gamma   90.00
#
_symmetry.space_group_name_H-M   'P 1'
#
loop_
_entity.id
_entity.type
_entity.pdbx_description
1 polymer ?
#
loop_
_entity_poly.entity_id
_entity_poly.type
_entity_poly.pdbx_seq_one_letter_code
_entity_poly.pdbx_strand_id
1 'polypeptide(L)'
;MKTAYQENGDEEALDSARVLIEEHQGLSLGDKERLLGFLEGGGKMILVEPEYKLAPASKMIGLDGQKMSKSYNNTIALRESPESVEKKIKTMPTDPARVRRNDPGNPDHCPVWQLHQVYSNEEVKAWVETGCKEAKIGCIECKQPVIDAINKELKPIQERASHYIDDPDLVKNIVA
;
A
#
# COMPACT_ATOMS: atom_id res chain seq x y z
N MET A 1 0.65 26.08 17.66
CA MET A 1 1.59 26.41 18.74
C MET A 1 2.94 25.71 18.52
N LYS A 2 3.07 24.39 18.69
CA LYS A 2 4.34 23.66 18.47
C LYS A 2 5.00 24.00 17.11
N THR A 3 4.27 23.87 16.03
CA THR A 3 4.73 24.15 14.65
C THR A 3 5.17 25.61 14.49
N ALA A 4 4.38 26.57 15.03
CA ALA A 4 4.73 27.99 14.94
C ALA A 4 6.05 28.30 15.65
N TYR A 5 6.28 27.76 16.85
CA TYR A 5 7.54 27.94 17.57
C TYR A 5 8.71 27.22 16.89
N GLN A 6 8.52 25.95 16.55
CA GLN A 6 9.61 25.10 16.02
C GLN A 6 10.02 25.50 14.60
N GLU A 7 9.10 25.94 13.77
CA GLU A 7 9.39 26.33 12.38
C GLU A 7 9.75 27.83 12.24
N ASN A 8 9.08 28.69 13.00
CA ASN A 8 9.18 30.12 12.83
C ASN A 8 9.86 30.84 14.01
N GLY A 9 10.17 30.14 15.10
CA GLY A 9 10.75 30.71 16.30
C GLY A 9 9.77 31.63 17.07
N ASP A 10 8.45 31.37 16.97
CA ASP A 10 7.40 32.16 17.60
C ASP A 10 7.35 31.89 19.12
N GLU A 11 7.93 32.82 19.89
CA GLU A 11 8.01 32.73 21.35
C GLU A 11 6.64 32.90 22.02
N GLU A 12 5.72 33.67 21.44
CA GLU A 12 4.35 33.80 21.98
C GLU A 12 3.57 32.49 21.87
N ALA A 13 3.82 31.73 20.78
CA ALA A 13 3.24 30.40 20.62
C ALA A 13 3.82 29.39 21.62
N LEU A 14 5.11 29.52 21.99
CA LEU A 14 5.73 28.69 23.01
C LEU A 14 5.15 28.98 24.39
N ASP A 15 5.03 30.26 24.79
CA ASP A 15 4.48 30.67 26.09
C ASP A 15 3.01 30.24 26.21
N SER A 16 2.23 30.43 25.15
CA SER A 16 0.85 29.93 25.10
C SER A 16 0.76 28.41 25.29
N ALA A 17 1.69 27.66 24.73
CA ALA A 17 1.73 26.20 24.89
C ALA A 17 2.15 25.78 26.31
N ARG A 18 3.07 26.52 26.96
CA ARG A 18 3.43 26.30 28.37
C ARG A 18 2.23 26.48 29.29
N VAL A 19 1.51 27.60 29.16
CA VAL A 19 0.30 27.90 29.96
C VAL A 19 -0.73 26.77 29.77
N LEU A 20 -1.00 26.33 28.56
CA LEU A 20 -1.92 25.23 28.29
C LEU A 20 -1.54 23.92 28.97
N ILE A 21 -0.25 23.58 28.98
CA ILE A 21 0.24 22.36 29.66
C ILE A 21 0.13 22.47 31.16
N GLU A 22 0.47 23.64 31.73
CA GLU A 22 0.40 23.90 33.18
C GLU A 22 -1.03 23.87 33.71
N GLU A 23 -1.97 24.49 33.00
CA GLU A 23 -3.37 24.56 33.38
C GLU A 23 -4.14 23.24 33.16
N HIS A 24 -3.61 22.31 32.38
CA HIS A 24 -4.32 21.06 32.05
C HIS A 24 -4.42 20.15 33.27
N GLN A 25 -5.63 19.99 33.79
CA GLN A 25 -5.89 19.23 35.03
C GLN A 25 -5.74 17.70 34.88
N GLY A 26 -5.83 17.19 33.66
CA GLY A 26 -5.75 15.75 33.39
C GLY A 26 -4.33 15.19 33.17
N LEU A 27 -3.29 16.05 33.23
CA LEU A 27 -1.92 15.62 33.07
C LEU A 27 -1.23 15.41 34.43
N SER A 28 -0.52 14.31 34.56
CA SER A 28 0.38 14.09 35.72
C SER A 28 1.56 15.08 35.69
N LEU A 29 2.19 15.30 36.84
CA LEU A 29 3.39 16.15 36.91
C LEU A 29 4.49 15.68 35.96
N GLY A 30 4.73 14.36 35.91
CA GLY A 30 5.72 13.77 35.01
C GLY A 30 5.37 13.94 33.52
N ASP A 31 4.08 13.94 33.15
CA ASP A 31 3.67 14.17 31.77
C ASP A 31 3.82 15.66 31.41
N LYS A 32 3.54 16.58 32.33
CA LYS A 32 3.78 18.01 32.15
C LYS A 32 5.25 18.32 31.93
N GLU A 33 6.12 17.78 32.76
CA GLU A 33 7.60 17.93 32.62
C GLU A 33 8.09 17.37 31.28
N ARG A 34 7.57 16.20 30.87
CA ARG A 34 7.94 15.59 29.59
C ARG A 34 7.48 16.44 28.40
N LEU A 35 6.25 16.98 28.45
CA LEU A 35 5.72 17.84 27.41
C LEU A 35 6.45 19.18 27.33
N LEU A 36 6.78 19.78 28.47
CA LEU A 36 7.59 21.00 28.54
C LEU A 36 9.00 20.76 28.00
N GLY A 37 9.64 19.68 28.41
CA GLY A 37 10.93 19.26 27.86
C GLY A 37 10.89 19.03 26.34
N PHE A 38 9.81 18.49 25.82
CA PHE A 38 9.59 18.31 24.38
C PHE A 38 9.40 19.64 23.64
N LEU A 39 8.75 20.63 24.26
CA LEU A 39 8.60 21.98 23.70
C LEU A 39 9.91 22.76 23.71
N GLU A 40 10.67 22.65 24.80
CA GLU A 40 11.87 23.45 25.06
C GLU A 40 13.18 22.74 24.68
N GLY A 41 13.13 21.42 24.63
CA GLY A 41 14.30 20.53 24.66
C GLY A 41 15.07 20.35 23.38
N GLY A 42 15.04 21.30 22.48
CA GLY A 42 15.80 21.09 21.28
C GLY A 42 16.39 22.33 20.64
N GLY A 43 16.15 23.49 21.17
CA GLY A 43 16.50 24.67 20.40
C GLY A 43 15.82 24.64 19.02
N LYS A 44 16.21 25.46 18.10
CA LYS A 44 15.66 25.44 16.73
C LYS A 44 15.70 24.02 16.16
N MET A 45 14.54 23.46 15.76
CA MET A 45 14.53 22.24 14.97
C MET A 45 15.35 22.46 13.70
N ILE A 46 16.45 21.75 13.60
CA ILE A 46 17.36 21.84 12.43
C ILE A 46 16.73 21.09 11.24
N LEU A 47 15.84 20.14 11.53
CA LEU A 47 15.16 19.33 10.53
C LEU A 47 13.65 19.36 10.80
N VAL A 48 12.86 19.61 9.75
CA VAL A 48 11.42 19.45 9.79
C VAL A 48 11.10 17.97 10.03
N GLU A 49 10.19 17.67 10.98
CA GLU A 49 9.76 16.30 11.19
C GLU A 49 9.11 15.77 9.91
N PRO A 50 9.61 14.67 9.34
CA PRO A 50 9.10 14.19 8.07
C PRO A 50 7.68 13.68 8.21
N GLU A 51 6.79 14.18 7.38
CA GLU A 51 5.45 13.62 7.23
C GLU A 51 5.50 12.43 6.25
N TYR A 52 4.77 11.37 6.58
CA TYR A 52 4.63 10.24 5.68
C TYR A 52 3.52 10.49 4.66
N LYS A 53 3.78 10.12 3.41
CA LYS A 53 2.76 10.10 2.35
C LYS A 53 2.50 8.66 1.96
N LEU A 54 1.30 8.17 2.26
CA LEU A 54 0.91 6.83 1.84
C LEU A 54 0.52 6.82 0.36
N ALA A 55 0.96 5.78 -0.35
CA ALA A 55 0.42 5.49 -1.67
C ALA A 55 -1.07 5.07 -1.56
N PRO A 56 -1.89 5.28 -2.60
CA PRO A 56 -3.29 4.85 -2.61
C PRO A 56 -3.48 3.38 -2.24
N ALA A 57 -2.54 2.52 -2.65
CA ALA A 57 -2.49 1.10 -2.30
C ALA A 57 -1.38 0.83 -1.26
N SER A 58 -1.49 1.41 -0.08
CA SER A 58 -0.51 1.22 1.00
C SER A 58 -0.43 -0.22 1.53
N LYS A 59 -1.45 -1.02 1.27
CA LYS A 59 -1.51 -2.46 1.58
C LYS A 59 -1.85 -3.24 0.32
N MET A 60 -0.89 -4.00 -0.20
CA MET A 60 -1.15 -4.93 -1.29
C MET A 60 -1.89 -6.18 -0.76
N ILE A 61 -2.95 -6.57 -1.45
CA ILE A 61 -3.72 -7.78 -1.16
C ILE A 61 -3.04 -8.99 -1.79
N GLY A 62 -2.88 -10.04 -1.00
CA GLY A 62 -2.39 -11.35 -1.43
C GLY A 62 -3.46 -12.21 -2.09
N LEU A 63 -3.02 -13.36 -2.57
CA LEU A 63 -3.85 -14.31 -3.31
C LEU A 63 -5.01 -14.91 -2.50
N ASP A 64 -4.95 -14.83 -1.19
CA ASP A 64 -5.96 -15.27 -0.21
C ASP A 64 -6.92 -14.16 0.23
N GLY A 65 -6.76 -12.96 -0.30
CA GLY A 65 -7.55 -11.79 0.07
C GLY A 65 -7.07 -11.08 1.33
N GLN A 66 -5.99 -11.54 1.97
CA GLN A 66 -5.37 -10.89 3.10
C GLN A 66 -4.16 -10.03 2.66
N LYS A 67 -3.50 -9.35 3.60
CA LYS A 67 -2.28 -8.61 3.29
C LYS A 67 -1.23 -9.54 2.70
N MET A 68 -0.66 -9.17 1.56
CA MET A 68 0.41 -9.93 0.89
C MET A 68 1.62 -10.11 1.82
N SER A 69 2.06 -11.36 1.99
CA SER A 69 3.22 -11.70 2.82
C SER A 69 3.88 -12.99 2.33
N LYS A 70 5.20 -13.02 2.31
CA LYS A 70 5.97 -14.24 1.97
C LYS A 70 5.68 -15.39 2.94
N SER A 71 5.49 -15.09 4.23
CA SER A 71 5.21 -16.10 5.26
C SER A 71 3.84 -16.77 5.08
N TYR A 72 2.90 -16.12 4.41
CA TYR A 72 1.59 -16.70 4.10
C TYR A 72 1.52 -17.38 2.74
N ASN A 73 2.61 -17.33 1.98
CA ASN A 73 2.68 -17.90 0.63
C ASN A 73 1.56 -17.40 -0.32
N ASN A 74 1.08 -16.17 -0.09
CA ASN A 74 0.01 -15.52 -0.83
C ASN A 74 0.53 -14.44 -1.81
N THR A 75 1.79 -14.58 -2.26
CA THR A 75 2.50 -13.59 -3.08
C THR A 75 2.61 -14.03 -4.54
N ILE A 76 2.79 -13.04 -5.41
CA ILE A 76 3.30 -13.23 -6.77
C ILE A 76 4.77 -12.81 -6.76
N ALA A 77 5.67 -13.72 -7.14
CA ALA A 77 7.10 -13.45 -7.19
C ALA A 77 7.47 -12.66 -8.45
N LEU A 78 8.51 -11.81 -8.38
CA LEU A 78 8.97 -11.02 -9.54
C LEU A 78 9.46 -11.90 -10.71
N ARG A 79 9.89 -13.13 -10.43
CA ARG A 79 10.34 -14.12 -11.43
C ARG A 79 9.33 -15.21 -11.69
N GLU A 80 8.07 -14.99 -11.37
CA GLU A 80 7.01 -15.96 -11.59
C GLU A 80 6.63 -16.03 -13.07
N SER A 81 6.45 -17.24 -13.60
CA SER A 81 6.06 -17.37 -15.02
C SER A 81 4.65 -16.82 -15.27
N PRO A 82 4.37 -16.32 -16.48
CA PRO A 82 3.03 -15.80 -16.82
C PRO A 82 1.90 -16.80 -16.56
N GLU A 83 2.14 -18.08 -16.81
CA GLU A 83 1.17 -19.18 -16.59
C GLU A 83 0.90 -19.37 -15.09
N SER A 84 1.94 -19.24 -14.27
CA SER A 84 1.80 -19.33 -12.81
C SER A 84 1.03 -18.14 -12.26
N VAL A 85 1.33 -16.91 -12.73
CA VAL A 85 0.57 -15.69 -12.38
C VAL A 85 -0.90 -15.85 -12.75
N GLU A 86 -1.18 -16.30 -13.96
CA GLU A 86 -2.55 -16.54 -14.43
C GLU A 86 -3.29 -17.55 -13.54
N LYS A 87 -2.66 -18.69 -13.27
CA LYS A 87 -3.24 -19.74 -12.41
C LYS A 87 -3.55 -19.19 -11.01
N LYS A 88 -2.60 -18.48 -10.41
CA LYS A 88 -2.74 -17.90 -9.07
C LYS A 88 -3.89 -16.89 -9.01
N ILE A 89 -3.98 -15.96 -9.95
CA ILE A 89 -5.04 -14.95 -9.94
C ILE A 89 -6.39 -15.57 -10.25
N LYS A 90 -6.47 -16.54 -11.19
CA LYS A 90 -7.73 -17.24 -11.47
C LYS A 90 -8.30 -17.97 -10.24
N THR A 91 -7.44 -18.47 -9.35
CA THR A 91 -7.85 -19.17 -8.12
C THR A 91 -8.11 -18.22 -6.93
N MET A 92 -7.80 -16.93 -7.02
CA MET A 92 -8.11 -15.97 -5.95
C MET A 92 -9.60 -15.97 -5.60
N PRO A 93 -9.93 -15.86 -4.29
CA PRO A 93 -11.32 -15.64 -3.87
C PRO A 93 -11.88 -14.35 -4.48
N THR A 94 -13.16 -14.34 -4.69
CA THR A 94 -13.94 -13.19 -5.15
C THR A 94 -14.99 -12.85 -4.11
N ASP A 95 -15.90 -11.93 -4.40
CA ASP A 95 -17.00 -11.61 -3.49
C ASP A 95 -17.76 -12.88 -3.06
N PRO A 96 -17.80 -13.23 -1.77
CA PRO A 96 -18.48 -14.43 -1.27
C PRO A 96 -19.99 -14.43 -1.52
N ALA A 97 -20.59 -13.25 -1.67
CA ALA A 97 -22.03 -13.13 -1.97
C ALA A 97 -22.36 -13.54 -3.41
N ARG A 98 -21.36 -13.53 -4.29
CA ARG A 98 -21.52 -13.90 -5.70
C ARG A 98 -21.24 -15.39 -5.92
N VAL A 99 -22.26 -16.22 -5.75
CA VAL A 99 -22.15 -17.69 -5.90
C VAL A 99 -22.24 -18.12 -7.36
N ARG A 100 -23.14 -17.47 -8.14
CA ARG A 100 -23.38 -17.79 -9.55
C ARG A 100 -22.95 -16.64 -10.45
N ARG A 101 -22.72 -16.92 -11.73
CA ARG A 101 -22.36 -15.89 -12.72
C ARG A 101 -23.40 -14.76 -12.82
N ASN A 102 -24.67 -15.11 -12.65
CA ASN A 102 -25.80 -14.18 -12.77
C ASN A 102 -26.12 -13.45 -11.46
N ASP A 103 -25.40 -13.73 -10.38
CA ASP A 103 -25.58 -13.01 -9.14
C ASP A 103 -24.82 -11.65 -9.24
N PRO A 104 -25.45 -10.54 -8.84
CA PRO A 104 -24.74 -9.26 -8.75
C PRO A 104 -23.65 -9.37 -7.68
N GLY A 105 -22.48 -8.79 -7.96
CA GLY A 105 -21.37 -8.73 -7.02
C GLY A 105 -21.18 -7.33 -6.46
N ASN A 106 -20.50 -7.27 -5.32
CA ASN A 106 -20.01 -6.00 -4.77
C ASN A 106 -18.49 -5.93 -4.91
N PRO A 107 -17.95 -5.03 -5.77
CA PRO A 107 -16.51 -4.85 -5.92
C PRO A 107 -15.79 -4.56 -4.59
N ASP A 108 -16.39 -3.80 -3.67
CA ASP A 108 -15.77 -3.42 -2.40
C ASP A 108 -15.49 -4.63 -1.48
N HIS A 109 -16.24 -5.70 -1.65
CA HIS A 109 -16.05 -6.96 -0.92
C HIS A 109 -15.15 -7.96 -1.67
N CYS A 110 -14.70 -7.62 -2.88
CA CYS A 110 -13.92 -8.50 -3.73
C CYS A 110 -12.41 -8.20 -3.65
N PRO A 111 -11.57 -9.14 -3.19
CA PRO A 111 -10.13 -8.95 -3.16
C PRO A 111 -9.51 -8.60 -4.52
N VAL A 112 -10.07 -9.14 -5.61
CA VAL A 112 -9.61 -8.85 -6.97
C VAL A 112 -9.82 -7.38 -7.35
N TRP A 113 -10.86 -6.73 -6.82
CA TRP A 113 -11.09 -5.29 -7.04
C TRP A 113 -9.95 -4.43 -6.54
N GLN A 114 -9.32 -4.82 -5.43
CA GLN A 114 -8.16 -4.09 -4.92
C GLN A 114 -6.94 -4.19 -5.85
N LEU A 115 -6.80 -5.32 -6.57
CA LEU A 115 -5.79 -5.43 -7.63
C LEU A 115 -6.14 -4.52 -8.82
N HIS A 116 -7.42 -4.40 -9.19
CA HIS A 116 -7.84 -3.45 -10.22
C HIS A 116 -7.53 -1.99 -9.86
N GLN A 117 -7.65 -1.62 -8.58
CA GLN A 117 -7.29 -0.26 -8.12
C GLN A 117 -5.82 0.08 -8.40
N VAL A 118 -4.95 -0.93 -8.41
CA VAL A 118 -3.50 -0.76 -8.64
C VAL A 118 -3.12 -0.92 -10.11
N TYR A 119 -3.65 -1.95 -10.77
CA TYR A 119 -3.14 -2.39 -12.08
C TYR A 119 -4.01 -1.99 -13.26
N SER A 120 -5.23 -1.55 -13.04
CA SER A 120 -6.16 -1.22 -14.14
C SER A 120 -6.30 0.29 -14.34
N ASN A 121 -6.48 0.69 -15.59
CA ASN A 121 -6.85 2.06 -15.93
C ASN A 121 -8.33 2.34 -15.60
N GLU A 122 -8.73 3.60 -15.68
CA GLU A 122 -10.08 4.02 -15.30
C GLU A 122 -11.19 3.40 -16.19
N GLU A 123 -10.92 3.13 -17.45
CA GLU A 123 -11.89 2.49 -18.36
C GLU A 123 -12.17 1.05 -17.93
N VAL A 124 -11.11 0.29 -17.63
CA VAL A 124 -11.23 -1.09 -17.12
C VAL A 124 -11.90 -1.12 -15.76
N LYS A 125 -11.58 -0.19 -14.85
CA LYS A 125 -12.24 -0.08 -13.55
C LYS A 125 -13.74 0.15 -13.71
N ALA A 126 -14.15 1.11 -14.54
CA ALA A 126 -15.55 1.40 -14.80
C ALA A 126 -16.28 0.19 -15.42
N TRP A 127 -15.65 -0.50 -16.38
CA TRP A 127 -16.19 -1.72 -16.97
C TRP A 127 -16.38 -2.84 -15.95
N VAL A 128 -15.35 -3.08 -15.09
CA VAL A 128 -15.41 -4.10 -14.05
C VAL A 128 -16.48 -3.76 -13.01
N GLU A 129 -16.51 -2.52 -12.54
CA GLU A 129 -17.46 -2.10 -11.51
C GLU A 129 -18.91 -2.28 -11.99
N THR A 130 -19.22 -1.72 -13.16
CA THR A 130 -20.56 -1.83 -13.75
C THR A 130 -20.91 -3.30 -14.06
N GLY A 131 -19.99 -4.00 -14.74
CA GLY A 131 -20.20 -5.38 -15.13
C GLY A 131 -20.35 -6.35 -13.97
N CYS A 132 -19.65 -6.10 -12.85
CA CYS A 132 -19.79 -6.88 -11.62
C CYS A 132 -21.14 -6.63 -10.93
N LYS A 133 -21.52 -5.37 -10.72
CA LYS A 133 -22.78 -4.97 -10.06
C LYS A 133 -24.02 -5.44 -10.86
N GLU A 134 -23.93 -5.42 -12.16
CA GLU A 134 -25.05 -5.82 -13.05
C GLU A 134 -24.98 -7.29 -13.51
N ALA A 135 -24.03 -8.08 -12.98
CA ALA A 135 -23.80 -9.48 -13.36
C ALA A 135 -23.53 -9.69 -14.87
N LYS A 136 -23.06 -8.66 -15.57
CA LYS A 136 -22.78 -8.71 -17.02
C LYS A 136 -21.47 -9.43 -17.35
N ILE A 137 -20.50 -9.43 -16.44
CA ILE A 137 -19.20 -10.09 -16.61
C ILE A 137 -19.03 -11.24 -15.60
N GLY A 138 -18.28 -12.28 -15.98
CA GLY A 138 -17.90 -13.35 -15.07
C GLY A 138 -16.65 -12.99 -14.25
N CYS A 139 -16.46 -13.65 -13.11
CA CYS A 139 -15.26 -13.40 -12.27
C CYS A 139 -13.96 -13.75 -13.00
N ILE A 140 -13.95 -14.75 -13.87
CA ILE A 140 -12.77 -15.10 -14.68
C ILE A 140 -12.50 -14.02 -15.73
N GLU A 141 -13.53 -13.50 -16.40
CA GLU A 141 -13.40 -12.38 -17.36
C GLU A 141 -12.86 -11.13 -16.66
N CYS A 142 -13.39 -10.83 -15.46
CA CYS A 142 -12.91 -9.73 -14.62
C CYS A 142 -11.43 -9.83 -14.27
N LYS A 143 -10.90 -11.02 -14.00
CA LYS A 143 -9.51 -11.24 -13.60
C LYS A 143 -8.51 -11.06 -14.75
N GLN A 144 -8.93 -11.23 -16.00
CA GLN A 144 -8.03 -11.22 -17.16
C GLN A 144 -7.24 -9.91 -17.31
N PRO A 145 -7.83 -8.71 -17.25
CA PRO A 145 -7.08 -7.44 -17.34
C PRO A 145 -6.01 -7.28 -16.24
N VAL A 146 -6.25 -7.80 -15.04
CA VAL A 146 -5.25 -7.77 -13.95
C VAL A 146 -4.08 -8.70 -14.28
N ILE A 147 -4.36 -9.91 -14.78
CA ILE A 147 -3.34 -10.87 -15.20
C ILE A 147 -2.45 -10.26 -16.28
N ASP A 148 -3.04 -9.65 -17.29
CA ASP A 148 -2.33 -9.04 -18.41
C ASP A 148 -1.46 -7.85 -17.93
N ALA A 149 -1.99 -7.02 -17.05
CA ALA A 149 -1.27 -5.88 -16.49
C ALA A 149 -0.07 -6.32 -15.64
N ILE A 150 -0.25 -7.30 -14.76
CA ILE A 150 0.84 -7.83 -13.93
C ILE A 150 1.92 -8.48 -14.80
N ASN A 151 1.55 -9.31 -15.77
CA ASN A 151 2.51 -9.94 -16.69
C ASN A 151 3.26 -8.87 -17.51
N LYS A 152 2.59 -7.81 -17.93
CA LYS A 152 3.22 -6.68 -18.62
C LYS A 152 4.28 -5.99 -17.76
N GLU A 153 4.02 -5.81 -16.47
CA GLU A 153 4.99 -5.20 -15.55
C GLU A 153 6.15 -6.16 -15.20
N LEU A 154 5.87 -7.45 -15.05
CA LEU A 154 6.89 -8.43 -14.71
C LEU A 154 7.85 -8.70 -15.86
N LYS A 155 7.38 -8.68 -17.09
CA LYS A 155 8.17 -9.02 -18.29
C LYS A 155 9.51 -8.27 -18.37
N PRO A 156 9.60 -6.94 -18.32
CA PRO A 156 10.87 -6.21 -18.40
C PRO A 156 11.80 -6.49 -17.20
N ILE A 157 11.24 -6.84 -16.04
CA ILE A 157 12.02 -7.22 -14.85
C ILE A 157 12.67 -8.60 -15.10
N GLN A 158 11.90 -9.54 -15.64
CA GLN A 158 12.36 -10.89 -15.94
C GLN A 158 13.41 -10.89 -17.06
N GLU A 159 13.21 -10.10 -18.10
CA GLU A 159 14.16 -9.92 -19.21
C GLU A 159 15.50 -9.37 -18.71
N ARG A 160 15.49 -8.40 -17.78
CA ARG A 160 16.73 -7.92 -17.16
C ARG A 160 17.35 -8.94 -16.22
N ALA A 161 16.56 -9.68 -15.47
CA ALA A 161 17.05 -10.68 -14.53
C ALA A 161 17.69 -11.88 -15.24
N SER A 162 17.19 -12.30 -16.42
CA SER A 162 17.73 -13.44 -17.16
C SER A 162 19.20 -13.24 -17.50
N HIS A 163 19.61 -12.03 -17.86
CA HIS A 163 21.00 -11.69 -18.15
C HIS A 163 21.97 -12.05 -17.01
N TYR A 164 21.54 -11.88 -15.76
CA TYR A 164 22.36 -12.21 -14.58
C TYR A 164 22.20 -13.67 -14.13
N ILE A 165 21.05 -14.28 -14.40
CA ILE A 165 20.79 -15.68 -14.05
C ILE A 165 21.57 -16.61 -14.97
N ASP A 166 21.64 -16.26 -16.24
CA ASP A 166 22.28 -17.07 -17.29
C ASP A 166 23.81 -16.95 -17.28
N ASP A 167 24.35 -15.91 -16.62
CA ASP A 167 25.81 -15.69 -16.46
C ASP A 167 26.22 -15.52 -14.98
N PRO A 168 26.39 -16.63 -14.23
CA PRO A 168 26.83 -16.58 -12.84
C PRO A 168 28.23 -15.99 -12.64
N ASP A 169 29.09 -16.04 -13.64
CA ASP A 169 30.45 -15.51 -13.53
C ASP A 169 30.43 -13.98 -13.65
N LEU A 170 29.54 -13.40 -14.45
CA LEU A 170 29.25 -11.98 -14.44
C LEU A 170 28.85 -11.51 -13.04
N VAL A 171 27.95 -12.23 -12.38
CA VAL A 171 27.50 -11.88 -11.01
C VAL A 171 28.67 -11.93 -10.02
N LYS A 172 29.50 -12.97 -10.07
CA LYS A 172 30.71 -13.07 -9.23
C LYS A 172 31.65 -11.88 -9.42
N ASN A 173 31.88 -11.49 -10.67
CA ASN A 173 32.76 -10.36 -11.01
C ASN A 173 32.22 -9.00 -10.55
N ILE A 174 30.89 -8.85 -10.46
CA ILE A 174 30.26 -7.62 -9.97
C ILE A 174 30.32 -7.52 -8.44
N VAL A 175 30.27 -8.66 -7.74
CA VAL A 175 30.19 -8.72 -6.26
C VAL A 175 31.58 -8.79 -5.62
N ALA A 176 32.62 -9.20 -6.36
CA ALA A 176 34.00 -9.24 -5.89
C ALA A 176 34.61 -7.84 -5.80
#